data_3b122264bc29ab960fe83f9b4b3146c7
#
_entry.id   3b122264bc29ab960fe83f9b4b3146c7
#
_cell.length_a   1.000
_cell.length_b   1.000
_cell.length_c   1.000
_cell.angle_alpha   90.00
_cell.angle_beta   90.00
_cell.angle_gamma   90.00
#
_symmetry.space_group_name_H-M   'P 1'
#
loop_
_entity.id
_entity.type
_entity.pdbx_description
1 polymer ?
#
loop_
_entity_poly.entity_id
_entity_poly.type
_entity_poly.pdbx_seq_one_letter_code
_entity_poly.pdbx_strand_id
1 'polypeptide(L)'
;IIESPDDLDKLRKSKYVQADASKVYADVKKILKEGRVVVFCGCGCQVAGLYATLKNVDISNLYTIDLMCHGGPSPKLFDDYLNKYHGKDQGKVADVGFRDKDYFGWSTEMTVKYTDGTVYHRTRTQDPYYRAFLPCISTRKFCGHCAYAKLPRTGDITLADFWGIQKYNRDYTDGKGTSIVSVNSPQGEKIYAAIADKLLLNKEIPCDDVLKTGQPFDHCFKNHPARQRYFEQIKNGSSMEKAYDYAIKDKYDVGIYGVWFGANYGSVATYYALHEIIRSFGLSVLMIDMPAAKTGAGKPDTHARRFAKAHYHESKRYTLKDMR
;
A
#
# COMPACT_ATOMS: atom_id res chain seq x y z
N ILE A 1 14.55 -15.99 13.74
CA ILE A 1 15.72 -16.57 13.07
C ILE A 1 15.39 -18.00 12.71
N ILE A 2 15.80 -18.43 11.55
CA ILE A 2 15.76 -19.83 11.13
C ILE A 2 17.16 -20.29 10.78
N GLU A 3 17.46 -21.56 10.99
CA GLU A 3 18.75 -22.18 10.70
C GLU A 3 18.62 -23.45 9.82
N SER A 4 17.37 -23.88 9.57
CA SER A 4 17.06 -25.01 8.69
C SER A 4 16.16 -24.57 7.52
N PRO A 5 16.36 -25.10 6.31
CA PRO A 5 15.44 -24.94 5.20
C PRO A 5 13.99 -25.39 5.53
N ASP A 6 13.82 -26.33 6.45
CA ASP A 6 12.49 -26.83 6.86
C ASP A 6 11.67 -25.74 7.56
N ASP A 7 12.31 -24.71 8.10
CA ASP A 7 11.67 -23.57 8.76
C ASP A 7 11.31 -22.41 7.80
N LEU A 8 11.60 -22.53 6.50
CA LEU A 8 11.36 -21.46 5.53
C LEU A 8 9.91 -20.97 5.49
N ASP A 9 8.95 -21.85 5.76
CA ASP A 9 7.53 -21.48 5.78
C ASP A 9 7.21 -20.41 6.84
N LYS A 10 7.97 -20.33 7.93
CA LYS A 10 7.85 -19.28 8.95
C LYS A 10 8.19 -17.88 8.41
N LEU A 11 9.01 -17.79 7.37
CA LEU A 11 9.43 -16.54 6.73
C LEU A 11 8.55 -16.16 5.54
N ARG A 12 7.77 -17.08 5.01
CA ARG A 12 6.90 -16.86 3.84
C ARG A 12 5.70 -15.97 4.18
N LYS A 13 4.96 -15.60 3.17
CA LYS A 13 3.77 -14.73 3.19
C LYS A 13 4.08 -13.27 3.57
N SER A 14 3.18 -12.38 3.21
CA SER A 14 3.25 -10.96 3.56
C SER A 14 2.92 -10.73 5.03
N LYS A 15 3.51 -9.70 5.62
CA LYS A 15 3.29 -9.29 7.02
C LYS A 15 3.05 -7.78 7.07
N TYR A 16 1.77 -7.38 7.03
CA TYR A 16 1.40 -5.98 6.95
C TYR A 16 1.18 -5.35 8.33
N VAL A 17 2.18 -5.52 9.18
CA VAL A 17 2.28 -4.90 10.51
C VAL A 17 3.75 -4.60 10.79
N GLN A 18 4.03 -3.54 11.55
CA GLN A 18 5.40 -3.23 11.96
C GLN A 18 5.93 -4.31 12.91
N ALA A 19 7.00 -4.98 12.51
CA ALA A 19 7.71 -5.88 13.39
C ALA A 19 8.67 -5.13 14.33
N ASP A 20 8.84 -5.63 15.55
CA ASP A 20 9.96 -5.24 16.42
C ASP A 20 11.21 -6.03 16.02
N ALA A 21 12.19 -5.33 15.49
CA ALA A 21 13.45 -5.94 15.04
C ALA A 21 14.61 -5.79 16.07
N SER A 22 14.38 -5.20 17.23
CA SER A 22 15.43 -4.86 18.21
C SER A 22 16.23 -6.08 18.67
N LYS A 23 15.56 -7.16 19.04
CA LYS A 23 16.20 -8.43 19.42
C LYS A 23 16.96 -9.06 18.26
N VAL A 24 16.36 -9.05 17.07
CA VAL A 24 16.96 -9.63 15.85
C VAL A 24 18.28 -8.94 15.51
N TYR A 25 18.39 -7.63 15.69
CA TYR A 25 19.67 -6.91 15.45
C TYR A 25 20.78 -7.36 16.39
N ALA A 26 20.45 -7.59 17.66
CA ALA A 26 21.41 -8.11 18.64
C ALA A 26 21.88 -9.53 18.29
N ASP A 27 20.93 -10.39 17.89
CA ASP A 27 21.24 -11.77 17.48
C ASP A 27 22.10 -11.78 16.21
N VAL A 28 21.79 -10.98 15.19
CA VAL A 28 22.60 -10.84 13.98
C VAL A 28 24.02 -10.42 14.33
N LYS A 29 24.16 -9.42 15.22
CA LYS A 29 25.49 -8.96 15.69
C LYS A 29 26.29 -10.08 16.35
N LYS A 30 25.64 -10.91 17.16
CA LYS A 30 26.29 -12.06 17.82
C LYS A 30 26.75 -13.09 16.79
N ILE A 31 25.86 -13.50 15.88
CA ILE A 31 26.13 -14.51 14.86
C ILE A 31 27.27 -14.09 13.92
N LEU A 32 27.32 -12.80 13.52
CA LEU A 32 28.42 -12.27 12.71
C LEU A 32 29.76 -12.29 13.45
N LYS A 33 29.77 -12.00 14.77
CA LYS A 33 31.02 -12.12 15.59
C LYS A 33 31.52 -13.55 15.73
N GLU A 34 30.66 -14.53 15.57
CA GLU A 34 30.99 -15.95 15.52
C GLU A 34 31.52 -16.37 14.13
N GLY A 35 31.65 -15.43 13.18
CA GLY A 35 32.15 -15.69 11.82
C GLY A 35 31.11 -16.37 10.89
N ARG A 36 29.87 -16.50 11.33
CA ARG A 36 28.81 -17.17 10.56
C ARG A 36 28.20 -16.25 9.52
N VAL A 37 27.69 -16.84 8.45
CA VAL A 37 26.95 -16.13 7.39
C VAL A 37 25.53 -15.81 7.87
N VAL A 38 25.08 -14.59 7.59
CA VAL A 38 23.74 -14.12 7.88
C VAL A 38 23.11 -13.55 6.62
N VAL A 39 21.88 -13.99 6.32
CA VAL A 39 20.99 -13.33 5.36
C VAL A 39 19.88 -12.63 6.13
N PHE A 40 19.82 -11.32 6.07
CA PHE A 40 18.77 -10.51 6.71
C PHE A 40 17.78 -9.99 5.68
N CYS A 41 16.51 -10.32 5.85
CA CYS A 41 15.42 -9.82 5.00
C CYS A 41 14.49 -8.91 5.81
N GLY A 42 14.22 -7.71 5.29
CA GLY A 42 13.32 -6.74 5.96
C GLY A 42 12.95 -5.57 5.07
N CYS A 43 12.17 -4.62 5.60
CA CYS A 43 11.95 -3.35 4.91
C CYS A 43 13.24 -2.52 4.90
N GLY A 44 13.39 -1.59 3.95
CA GLY A 44 14.59 -0.74 3.85
C GLY A 44 14.94 -0.01 5.16
N CYS A 45 13.94 0.44 5.92
CA CYS A 45 14.17 1.05 7.25
C CYS A 45 14.71 0.05 8.29
N GLN A 46 14.37 -1.23 8.20
CA GLN A 46 14.89 -2.28 9.08
C GLN A 46 16.32 -2.65 8.70
N VAL A 47 16.62 -2.73 7.42
CA VAL A 47 18.00 -2.93 6.93
C VAL A 47 18.89 -1.77 7.36
N ALA A 48 18.42 -0.52 7.22
CA ALA A 48 19.17 0.65 7.70
C ALA A 48 19.39 0.64 9.21
N GLY A 49 18.40 0.21 9.99
CA GLY A 49 18.51 0.04 11.44
C GLY A 49 19.54 -1.03 11.82
N LEU A 50 19.59 -2.14 11.08
CA LEU A 50 20.60 -3.17 11.24
C LEU A 50 21.99 -2.60 11.00
N TYR A 51 22.24 -1.95 9.87
CA TYR A 51 23.54 -1.33 9.57
C TYR A 51 23.96 -0.32 10.65
N ALA A 52 23.02 0.48 11.16
CA ALA A 52 23.31 1.42 12.25
C ALA A 52 23.78 0.71 13.54
N THR A 53 23.26 -0.49 13.80
CA THR A 53 23.65 -1.32 14.96
C THR A 53 25.01 -1.99 14.77
N LEU A 54 25.42 -2.22 13.52
CA LEU A 54 26.63 -2.98 13.16
C LEU A 54 27.83 -2.10 12.83
N LYS A 55 27.82 -0.79 13.14
CA LYS A 55 28.89 0.17 12.74
C LYS A 55 30.33 -0.28 12.99
N ASN A 56 30.58 -1.10 14.01
CA ASN A 56 31.91 -1.56 14.39
C ASN A 56 32.02 -3.09 14.36
N VAL A 57 31.28 -3.72 13.47
CA VAL A 57 31.26 -5.17 13.29
C VAL A 57 31.70 -5.48 11.86
N ASP A 58 32.53 -6.52 11.69
CA ASP A 58 32.78 -7.04 10.35
C ASP A 58 31.48 -7.61 9.76
N ILE A 59 31.09 -7.06 8.63
CA ILE A 59 29.86 -7.42 7.91
C ILE A 59 30.16 -8.17 6.60
N SER A 60 31.36 -8.67 6.41
CA SER A 60 31.74 -9.42 5.19
C SER A 60 30.86 -10.64 4.94
N ASN A 61 30.34 -11.25 6.01
CA ASN A 61 29.43 -12.39 6.00
C ASN A 61 27.94 -11.99 6.10
N LEU A 62 27.61 -10.69 6.00
CA LEU A 62 26.23 -10.21 5.99
C LEU A 62 25.75 -9.99 4.56
N TYR A 63 24.58 -10.54 4.27
CA TYR A 63 23.82 -10.29 3.04
C TYR A 63 22.46 -9.72 3.42
N THR A 64 22.05 -8.64 2.76
CA THR A 64 20.79 -7.97 3.07
C THR A 64 19.84 -7.96 1.89
N ILE A 65 18.59 -8.27 2.17
CA ILE A 65 17.51 -8.22 1.18
C ILE A 65 16.46 -7.23 1.70
N ASP A 66 16.24 -6.13 0.98
CA ASP A 66 15.15 -5.25 1.32
C ASP A 66 13.93 -5.47 0.41
N LEU A 67 12.79 -5.01 0.89
CA LEU A 67 11.52 -5.13 0.18
C LEU A 67 11.04 -3.75 -0.27
N MET A 68 10.43 -3.68 -1.45
CA MET A 68 9.61 -2.53 -1.81
C MET A 68 8.38 -2.50 -0.91
N CYS A 69 8.40 -1.58 0.05
CA CYS A 69 7.45 -1.56 1.16
C CYS A 69 6.33 -0.56 0.93
N HIS A 70 5.09 -1.03 1.05
CA HIS A 70 3.87 -0.21 0.99
C HIS A 70 3.69 0.70 2.22
N GLY A 71 4.46 0.50 3.28
CA GLY A 71 4.24 1.01 4.61
C GLY A 71 3.61 -0.05 5.52
N GLY A 72 3.47 0.26 6.78
CA GLY A 72 2.87 -0.67 7.75
C GLY A 72 2.06 0.06 8.83
N PRO A 73 0.92 -0.49 9.24
CA PRO A 73 0.22 -0.09 10.45
C PRO A 73 1.05 -0.37 11.71
N SER A 74 0.65 0.24 12.83
CA SER A 74 1.29 -0.02 14.13
C SER A 74 0.86 -1.38 14.69
N PRO A 75 1.72 -2.03 15.53
CA PRO A 75 1.32 -3.24 16.27
C PRO A 75 0.04 -3.02 17.07
N LYS A 76 -0.07 -1.90 17.79
CA LYS A 76 -1.28 -1.58 18.55
C LYS A 76 -2.56 -1.64 17.72
N LEU A 77 -2.56 -1.09 16.50
CA LEU A 77 -3.74 -1.13 15.64
C LEU A 77 -4.09 -2.56 15.23
N PHE A 78 -3.08 -3.40 15.03
CA PHE A 78 -3.26 -4.80 14.71
C PHE A 78 -3.78 -5.59 15.90
N ASP A 79 -3.25 -5.35 17.10
CA ASP A 79 -3.74 -5.97 18.34
C ASP A 79 -5.19 -5.56 18.63
N ASP A 80 -5.52 -4.26 18.47
CA ASP A 80 -6.88 -3.77 18.60
C ASP A 80 -7.83 -4.45 17.60
N TYR A 81 -7.36 -4.69 16.36
CA TYR A 81 -8.11 -5.44 15.36
C TYR A 81 -8.36 -6.89 15.79
N LEU A 82 -7.30 -7.63 16.17
CA LEU A 82 -7.45 -9.02 16.60
C LEU A 82 -8.36 -9.14 17.81
N ASN A 83 -8.18 -8.28 18.81
CA ASN A 83 -9.00 -8.32 20.02
C ASN A 83 -10.48 -7.99 19.76
N LYS A 84 -10.76 -7.08 18.84
CA LYS A 84 -12.13 -6.62 18.57
C LYS A 84 -12.91 -7.57 17.65
N TYR A 85 -12.23 -8.14 16.66
CA TYR A 85 -12.88 -8.91 15.58
C TYR A 85 -12.66 -10.42 15.69
N HIS A 86 -11.67 -10.85 16.47
CA HIS A 86 -11.24 -12.26 16.53
C HIS A 86 -11.08 -12.79 17.97
N GLY A 87 -11.57 -12.04 18.97
CA GLY A 87 -11.30 -12.35 20.38
C GLY A 87 -12.42 -12.98 21.18
N LYS A 88 -13.66 -13.13 20.66
CA LYS A 88 -14.79 -13.39 21.56
C LYS A 88 -15.51 -14.71 21.41
N ASP A 89 -15.68 -15.25 20.24
CA ASP A 89 -16.60 -16.40 20.01
C ASP A 89 -15.94 -17.54 19.23
N GLN A 90 -14.68 -17.43 18.93
CA GLN A 90 -13.88 -18.37 18.18
C GLN A 90 -12.65 -18.71 19.01
N GLY A 91 -12.05 -19.85 18.76
CA GLY A 91 -10.82 -20.26 19.43
C GLY A 91 -9.74 -19.17 19.36
N LYS A 92 -8.65 -19.31 20.08
CA LYS A 92 -7.53 -18.35 20.02
C LYS A 92 -7.01 -18.26 18.60
N VAL A 93 -6.61 -17.06 18.17
CA VAL A 93 -5.93 -16.87 16.90
C VAL A 93 -4.62 -17.67 16.88
N ALA A 94 -4.51 -18.58 15.94
CA ALA A 94 -3.35 -19.43 15.75
C ALA A 94 -2.41 -18.90 14.67
N ASP A 95 -2.95 -18.35 13.56
CA ASP A 95 -2.16 -17.79 12.45
C ASP A 95 -2.95 -16.70 11.73
N VAL A 96 -2.22 -15.73 11.15
CA VAL A 96 -2.78 -14.66 10.32
C VAL A 96 -2.04 -14.62 8.98
N GLY A 97 -2.77 -14.86 7.90
CA GLY A 97 -2.27 -14.82 6.54
C GLY A 97 -2.70 -13.53 5.83
N PHE A 98 -1.72 -12.70 5.44
CA PHE A 98 -1.94 -11.63 4.50
C PHE A 98 -1.62 -12.10 3.09
N ARG A 99 -2.46 -11.77 2.11
CA ARG A 99 -2.33 -12.24 0.73
C ARG A 99 -2.26 -13.76 0.65
N ASP A 100 -3.15 -14.42 1.39
CA ASP A 100 -3.28 -15.86 1.35
C ASP A 100 -3.71 -16.31 -0.06
N LYS A 101 -3.02 -17.28 -0.61
CA LYS A 101 -3.24 -17.77 -1.98
C LYS A 101 -4.09 -19.04 -2.02
N ASP A 102 -4.47 -19.56 -0.85
CA ASP A 102 -5.10 -20.87 -0.73
C ASP A 102 -6.53 -20.89 -1.29
N TYR A 103 -7.22 -19.73 -1.33
CA TYR A 103 -8.63 -19.65 -1.75
C TYR A 103 -8.81 -19.12 -3.18
N PHE A 104 -8.18 -18.00 -3.53
CA PHE A 104 -8.39 -17.32 -4.82
C PHE A 104 -7.08 -17.06 -5.58
N GLY A 105 -6.06 -17.82 -5.28
CA GLY A 105 -4.76 -17.69 -5.95
C GLY A 105 -4.06 -16.37 -5.63
N TRP A 106 -3.50 -15.71 -6.64
CA TRP A 106 -2.75 -14.47 -6.45
C TRP A 106 -3.69 -13.28 -6.24
N SER A 107 -4.16 -13.10 -5.04
CA SER A 107 -5.11 -12.06 -4.64
C SER A 107 -4.67 -11.29 -3.39
N THR A 108 -5.49 -10.33 -2.98
CA THR A 108 -5.25 -9.52 -1.77
C THR A 108 -6.25 -9.92 -0.68
N GLU A 109 -6.09 -11.13 -0.14
CA GLU A 109 -6.98 -11.69 0.85
C GLU A 109 -6.33 -11.81 2.20
N MET A 110 -7.15 -11.78 3.23
CA MET A 110 -6.77 -11.98 4.61
C MET A 110 -7.45 -13.22 5.16
N THR A 111 -6.66 -14.04 5.84
CA THR A 111 -7.14 -15.19 6.57
C THR A 111 -6.73 -15.11 8.04
N VAL A 112 -7.59 -15.52 8.94
CA VAL A 112 -7.26 -15.74 10.35
C VAL A 112 -7.65 -17.18 10.69
N LYS A 113 -6.68 -17.97 11.10
CA LYS A 113 -6.87 -19.37 11.53
C LYS A 113 -6.96 -19.43 13.04
N TYR A 114 -7.91 -20.20 13.55
CA TYR A 114 -8.13 -20.34 14.98
C TYR A 114 -7.71 -21.73 15.48
N THR A 115 -7.49 -21.84 16.78
CA THR A 115 -7.06 -23.10 17.42
C THR A 115 -8.11 -24.21 17.37
N ASP A 116 -9.37 -23.87 17.12
CA ASP A 116 -10.46 -24.83 16.91
C ASP A 116 -10.56 -25.35 15.46
N GLY A 117 -9.65 -24.89 14.57
CA GLY A 117 -9.61 -25.26 13.15
C GLY A 117 -10.50 -24.39 12.25
N THR A 118 -11.30 -23.49 12.80
CA THR A 118 -12.09 -22.57 11.98
C THR A 118 -11.20 -21.51 11.31
N VAL A 119 -11.66 -20.96 10.20
CA VAL A 119 -10.92 -20.00 9.40
C VAL A 119 -11.83 -18.81 9.04
N TYR A 120 -11.41 -17.63 9.44
CA TYR A 120 -11.95 -16.38 8.90
C TYR A 120 -11.25 -16.08 7.58
N HIS A 121 -12.04 -15.77 6.57
CA HIS A 121 -11.52 -15.42 5.25
C HIS A 121 -12.30 -14.25 4.66
N ARG A 122 -11.60 -13.19 4.24
CA ARG A 122 -12.18 -11.99 3.66
C ARG A 122 -11.27 -11.37 2.61
N THR A 123 -11.90 -10.77 1.62
CA THR A 123 -11.21 -9.96 0.61
C THR A 123 -10.77 -8.62 1.20
N ARG A 124 -9.89 -7.91 0.50
CA ARG A 124 -9.39 -6.58 0.88
C ARG A 124 -10.48 -5.53 1.10
N THR A 125 -11.64 -5.69 0.50
CA THR A 125 -12.77 -4.74 0.62
C THR A 125 -13.71 -5.10 1.76
N GLN A 126 -13.69 -6.34 2.20
CA GLN A 126 -14.53 -6.86 3.27
C GLN A 126 -13.85 -6.81 4.63
N ASP A 127 -12.53 -7.04 4.66
CA ASP A 127 -11.78 -7.00 5.91
C ASP A 127 -11.47 -5.56 6.32
N PRO A 128 -11.84 -5.12 7.54
CA PRO A 128 -11.71 -3.74 7.96
C PRO A 128 -10.25 -3.27 8.13
N TYR A 129 -9.37 -4.15 8.56
CA TYR A 129 -7.94 -3.81 8.67
C TYR A 129 -7.30 -3.62 7.29
N TYR A 130 -7.57 -4.56 6.39
CA TYR A 130 -7.02 -4.54 5.04
C TYR A 130 -7.57 -3.39 4.19
N ARG A 131 -8.86 -3.10 4.36
CA ARG A 131 -9.57 -2.00 3.69
C ARG A 131 -8.95 -0.63 4.00
N ALA A 132 -8.49 -0.42 5.24
CA ALA A 132 -7.84 0.83 5.65
C ALA A 132 -6.33 0.84 5.31
N PHE A 133 -5.69 -0.34 5.22
CA PHE A 133 -4.25 -0.45 4.95
C PHE A 133 -3.90 -0.12 3.49
N LEU A 134 -4.58 -0.74 2.53
CA LEU A 134 -4.21 -0.62 1.11
C LEU A 134 -4.24 0.82 0.56
N PRO A 135 -5.21 1.69 0.90
CA PRO A 135 -5.17 3.09 0.50
C PRO A 135 -4.26 3.96 1.39
N CYS A 136 -3.40 3.36 2.22
CA CYS A 136 -2.50 4.07 3.15
C CYS A 136 -3.21 4.96 4.19
N ILE A 137 -4.46 4.63 4.55
CA ILE A 137 -5.21 5.34 5.61
C ILE A 137 -4.68 4.95 6.99
N SER A 138 -4.43 3.64 7.22
CA SER A 138 -4.01 3.13 8.52
C SER A 138 -2.48 2.99 8.67
N THR A 139 -1.69 3.30 7.65
CA THR A 139 -0.23 3.26 7.72
C THR A 139 0.31 4.30 8.71
N ARG A 140 1.49 4.04 9.27
CA ARG A 140 2.16 5.00 10.16
C ARG A 140 2.52 6.28 9.41
N LYS A 141 2.49 7.42 10.11
CA LYS A 141 2.75 8.74 9.52
C LYS A 141 4.10 8.77 8.78
N PHE A 142 5.16 8.21 9.37
CA PHE A 142 6.49 8.19 8.78
C PHE A 142 6.60 7.37 7.49
N CYS A 143 5.74 6.37 7.29
CA CYS A 143 5.75 5.58 6.06
C CYS A 143 5.43 6.43 4.83
N GLY A 144 4.58 7.45 4.97
CA GLY A 144 4.26 8.38 3.88
C GLY A 144 5.37 9.38 3.51
N HIS A 145 6.48 9.39 4.28
CA HIS A 145 7.67 10.22 4.07
C HIS A 145 8.94 9.39 4.26
N CYS A 146 8.90 8.12 3.81
CA CYS A 146 9.95 7.15 4.06
C CYS A 146 11.27 7.56 3.38
N ALA A 147 12.31 7.75 4.18
CA ALA A 147 13.65 8.11 3.68
C ALA A 147 14.35 6.95 2.94
N TYR A 148 13.84 5.71 3.09
CA TYR A 148 14.43 4.49 2.54
C TYR A 148 13.71 3.97 1.29
N ALA A 149 12.60 4.60 0.90
CA ALA A 149 11.89 4.29 -0.34
C ALA A 149 12.40 5.18 -1.48
N LYS A 150 13.66 5.03 -1.82
CA LYS A 150 14.37 5.82 -2.85
C LYS A 150 15.50 5.01 -3.46
N LEU A 151 16.04 5.46 -4.57
CA LEU A 151 17.28 4.95 -5.16
C LEU A 151 18.50 5.76 -4.66
N PRO A 152 19.68 5.11 -4.46
CA PRO A 152 19.87 3.66 -4.45
C PRO A 152 19.13 3.01 -3.27
N ARG A 153 18.75 1.75 -3.44
CA ARG A 153 18.07 0.98 -2.40
C ARG A 153 19.03 0.63 -1.26
N THR A 154 18.47 0.27 -0.09
CA THR A 154 19.26 0.09 1.13
C THR A 154 19.87 -1.31 1.24
N GLY A 155 19.16 -2.35 0.80
CA GLY A 155 19.65 -3.73 0.84
C GLY A 155 20.59 -4.06 -0.32
N ASP A 156 21.37 -5.12 -0.19
CA ASP A 156 22.21 -5.65 -1.27
C ASP A 156 21.37 -6.10 -2.47
N ILE A 157 20.21 -6.67 -2.18
CA ILE A 157 19.15 -6.98 -3.15
C ILE A 157 17.85 -6.33 -2.68
N THR A 158 17.04 -5.82 -3.63
CA THR A 158 15.66 -5.41 -3.38
C THR A 158 14.70 -6.34 -4.12
N LEU A 159 13.69 -6.83 -3.41
CA LEU A 159 12.62 -7.64 -3.97
C LEU A 159 11.30 -6.85 -4.00
N ALA A 160 10.56 -7.00 -5.08
CA ALA A 160 9.23 -6.43 -5.24
C ALA A 160 8.34 -7.30 -6.10
N ASP A 161 7.02 -7.23 -5.90
CA ASP A 161 6.06 -7.68 -6.92
C ASP A 161 6.11 -6.73 -8.11
N PHE A 162 6.16 -7.25 -9.33
CA PHE A 162 6.13 -6.43 -10.52
C PHE A 162 4.70 -6.07 -10.93
N TRP A 163 4.09 -5.14 -10.21
CA TRP A 163 2.78 -4.60 -10.59
C TRP A 163 2.87 -3.85 -11.92
N GLY A 164 2.01 -4.23 -12.86
CA GLY A 164 1.99 -3.61 -14.18
C GLY A 164 2.95 -4.23 -15.20
N ILE A 165 3.54 -5.39 -14.93
CA ILE A 165 4.38 -6.14 -15.87
C ILE A 165 3.72 -6.31 -17.24
N GLN A 166 2.38 -6.45 -17.28
CA GLN A 166 1.62 -6.59 -18.53
C GLN A 166 1.68 -5.35 -19.43
N LYS A 167 2.01 -4.17 -18.85
CA LYS A 167 2.24 -2.94 -19.62
C LYS A 167 3.61 -2.94 -20.28
N TYR A 168 4.56 -3.66 -19.69
CA TYR A 168 5.91 -3.80 -20.20
C TYR A 168 6.01 -4.98 -21.20
N ASN A 169 5.69 -6.18 -20.74
CA ASN A 169 5.64 -7.38 -21.58
C ASN A 169 4.68 -8.42 -20.99
N ARG A 170 3.69 -8.84 -21.78
CA ARG A 170 2.68 -9.82 -21.36
C ARG A 170 3.24 -11.24 -21.22
N ASP A 171 4.29 -11.56 -21.95
CA ASP A 171 4.91 -12.90 -21.94
C ASP A 171 5.69 -13.16 -20.64
N TYR A 172 5.92 -12.11 -19.83
CA TYR A 172 6.63 -12.21 -18.55
C TYR A 172 5.71 -12.50 -17.37
N THR A 173 4.46 -12.86 -17.60
CA THR A 173 3.51 -13.20 -16.53
C THR A 173 2.75 -14.48 -16.85
N ASP A 174 2.65 -15.35 -15.84
CA ASP A 174 1.85 -16.58 -15.88
C ASP A 174 0.57 -16.47 -15.02
N GLY A 175 0.23 -15.27 -14.55
CA GLY A 175 -0.90 -15.04 -13.64
C GLY A 175 -0.63 -15.36 -12.17
N LYS A 176 0.55 -15.91 -11.83
CA LYS A 176 0.94 -16.23 -10.45
C LYS A 176 1.75 -15.12 -9.79
N GLY A 177 2.14 -14.12 -10.55
CA GLY A 177 2.95 -12.98 -10.13
C GLY A 177 4.41 -13.11 -10.54
N THR A 178 4.98 -12.00 -10.96
CA THR A 178 6.40 -11.88 -11.35
C THR A 178 7.09 -10.95 -10.37
N SER A 179 8.30 -11.29 -9.96
CA SER A 179 9.10 -10.48 -9.05
C SER A 179 10.08 -9.59 -9.80
N ILE A 180 10.33 -8.40 -9.25
CA ILE A 180 11.50 -7.59 -9.58
C ILE A 180 12.62 -7.96 -8.61
N VAL A 181 13.82 -8.14 -9.14
CA VAL A 181 15.05 -8.27 -8.37
C VAL A 181 15.97 -7.13 -8.78
N SER A 182 16.25 -6.20 -7.85
CA SER A 182 17.27 -5.17 -8.06
C SER A 182 18.53 -5.55 -7.30
N VAL A 183 19.65 -5.60 -8.00
CA VAL A 183 20.97 -5.85 -7.43
C VAL A 183 21.61 -4.50 -7.15
N ASN A 184 21.93 -4.18 -5.90
CA ASN A 184 22.29 -2.84 -5.48
C ASN A 184 23.74 -2.71 -4.98
N SER A 185 24.45 -3.83 -4.80
CA SER A 185 25.81 -3.86 -4.27
C SER A 185 26.60 -5.05 -4.79
N PRO A 186 27.96 -5.05 -4.63
CA PRO A 186 28.78 -6.23 -4.93
C PRO A 186 28.40 -7.48 -4.14
N GLN A 187 27.87 -7.34 -2.93
CA GLN A 187 27.35 -8.47 -2.15
C GLN A 187 26.05 -9.00 -2.78
N GLY A 188 25.20 -8.11 -3.27
CA GLY A 188 24.01 -8.46 -4.04
C GLY A 188 24.33 -9.22 -5.32
N GLU A 189 25.40 -8.85 -6.03
CA GLU A 189 25.88 -9.57 -7.22
C GLU A 189 26.24 -11.02 -6.90
N LYS A 190 26.91 -11.26 -5.75
CA LYS A 190 27.25 -12.62 -5.30
C LYS A 190 25.99 -13.47 -5.04
N ILE A 191 24.98 -12.91 -4.37
CA ILE A 191 23.72 -13.61 -4.13
C ILE A 191 23.03 -13.92 -5.47
N TYR A 192 22.94 -12.92 -6.34
CA TYR A 192 22.27 -13.06 -7.60
C TYR A 192 22.95 -14.13 -8.49
N ALA A 193 24.26 -14.09 -8.59
CA ALA A 193 25.02 -15.09 -9.36
C ALA A 193 24.81 -16.52 -8.84
N ALA A 194 24.60 -16.71 -7.54
CA ALA A 194 24.38 -18.03 -6.95
C ALA A 194 22.99 -18.63 -7.27
N ILE A 195 22.04 -17.83 -7.73
CA ILE A 195 20.65 -18.25 -8.00
C ILE A 195 20.20 -18.03 -9.44
N ALA A 196 20.96 -17.29 -10.26
CA ALA A 196 20.53 -16.80 -11.57
C ALA A 196 20.09 -17.94 -12.53
N ASP A 197 20.79 -19.07 -12.48
CA ASP A 197 20.51 -20.28 -13.27
C ASP A 197 19.28 -21.06 -12.78
N LYS A 198 18.78 -20.77 -11.58
CA LYS A 198 17.63 -21.44 -10.97
C LYS A 198 16.33 -20.64 -11.12
N LEU A 199 16.40 -19.43 -11.67
CA LEU A 199 15.25 -18.57 -11.85
C LEU A 199 14.42 -19.04 -13.06
N LEU A 200 13.10 -19.16 -12.90
CA LEU A 200 12.17 -19.53 -13.97
C LEU A 200 12.12 -18.48 -15.10
N LEU A 201 12.24 -17.22 -14.71
CA LEU A 201 12.37 -16.07 -15.62
C LEU A 201 13.53 -15.22 -15.14
N ASN A 202 14.53 -15.07 -15.98
CA ASN A 202 15.70 -14.23 -15.74
C ASN A 202 15.88 -13.31 -16.94
N LYS A 203 15.34 -12.09 -16.86
CA LYS A 203 15.39 -11.07 -17.90
C LYS A 203 15.80 -9.74 -17.28
N GLU A 204 16.86 -9.16 -17.81
CA GLU A 204 17.27 -7.81 -17.44
C GLU A 204 16.32 -6.78 -18.03
N ILE A 205 15.94 -5.80 -17.21
CA ILE A 205 15.07 -4.69 -17.59
C ILE A 205 15.72 -3.39 -17.13
N PRO A 206 15.87 -2.38 -17.97
CA PRO A 206 16.36 -1.06 -17.58
C PRO A 206 15.49 -0.47 -16.46
N CYS A 207 16.14 0.13 -15.46
CA CYS A 207 15.45 0.72 -14.31
C CYS A 207 14.38 1.75 -14.73
N ASP A 208 14.70 2.59 -15.71
CA ASP A 208 13.77 3.59 -16.24
C ASP A 208 12.49 2.96 -16.80
N ASP A 209 12.59 1.77 -17.41
CA ASP A 209 11.42 1.08 -17.94
C ASP A 209 10.56 0.50 -16.81
N VAL A 210 11.17 0.02 -15.73
CA VAL A 210 10.45 -0.37 -14.51
C VAL A 210 9.68 0.82 -13.94
N LEU A 211 10.31 1.99 -13.82
CA LEU A 211 9.66 3.21 -13.31
C LEU A 211 8.49 3.67 -14.18
N LYS A 212 8.59 3.56 -15.52
CA LYS A 212 7.50 3.87 -16.46
C LYS A 212 6.25 3.00 -16.27
N THR A 213 6.36 1.83 -15.68
CA THR A 213 5.18 0.99 -15.37
C THR A 213 4.33 1.54 -14.23
N GLY A 214 4.82 2.56 -13.52
CA GLY A 214 4.17 3.14 -12.34
C GLY A 214 4.51 2.41 -11.04
N GLN A 215 5.56 1.60 -11.06
CA GLN A 215 6.07 0.92 -9.88
C GLN A 215 6.74 1.94 -8.94
N PRO A 216 6.35 2.04 -7.66
CA PRO A 216 6.92 3.01 -6.72
C PRO A 216 8.27 2.51 -6.16
N PHE A 217 9.24 2.34 -7.05
CA PHE A 217 10.56 1.80 -6.72
C PHE A 217 11.50 2.86 -6.14
N ASP A 218 11.30 4.12 -6.53
CA ASP A 218 12.11 5.30 -6.19
C ASP A 218 11.42 6.24 -5.19
N HIS A 219 10.18 5.95 -4.78
CA HIS A 219 9.41 6.78 -3.86
C HIS A 219 8.52 5.97 -2.94
N CYS A 220 8.05 6.58 -1.85
CA CYS A 220 7.11 5.94 -0.93
C CYS A 220 5.65 6.18 -1.33
N PHE A 221 4.78 5.26 -0.94
CA PHE A 221 3.34 5.51 -0.95
C PHE A 221 3.00 6.63 0.04
N LYS A 222 2.27 7.64 -0.43
CA LYS A 222 1.86 8.75 0.42
C LYS A 222 0.73 8.33 1.36
N ASN A 223 0.74 8.88 2.57
CA ASN A 223 -0.39 8.73 3.48
C ASN A 223 -1.65 9.34 2.85
N HIS A 224 -2.76 8.64 2.97
CA HIS A 224 -4.05 9.13 2.49
C HIS A 224 -4.49 10.39 3.27
N PRO A 225 -5.06 11.41 2.63
CA PRO A 225 -5.53 12.63 3.30
C PRO A 225 -6.54 12.35 4.43
N ALA A 226 -7.35 11.31 4.28
CA ALA A 226 -8.33 10.89 5.30
C ALA A 226 -7.71 10.25 6.57
N ARG A 227 -6.38 10.03 6.59
CA ARG A 227 -5.69 9.35 7.70
C ARG A 227 -5.97 9.97 9.05
N GLN A 228 -5.92 11.28 9.17
CA GLN A 228 -6.15 11.96 10.45
C GLN A 228 -7.55 11.68 10.95
N ARG A 229 -8.58 11.88 10.11
CA ARG A 229 -9.98 11.62 10.45
C ARG A 229 -10.24 10.17 10.86
N TYR A 230 -9.57 9.22 10.20
CA TYR A 230 -9.66 7.80 10.55
C TYR A 230 -9.18 7.54 11.98
N PHE A 231 -7.98 8.03 12.32
CA PHE A 231 -7.42 7.80 13.65
C PHE A 231 -8.13 8.56 14.76
N GLU A 232 -8.72 9.72 14.47
CA GLU A 232 -9.60 10.43 15.42
C GLU A 232 -10.83 9.57 15.78
N GLN A 233 -11.45 8.95 14.77
CA GLN A 233 -12.58 8.04 15.01
C GLN A 233 -12.16 6.77 15.77
N ILE A 234 -11.01 6.17 15.45
CA ILE A 234 -10.48 5.03 16.19
C ILE A 234 -10.22 5.41 17.66
N LYS A 235 -9.59 6.56 17.91
CA LYS A 235 -9.34 7.08 19.28
C LYS A 235 -10.64 7.28 20.05
N ASN A 236 -11.71 7.68 19.38
CA ASN A 236 -13.03 7.88 19.97
C ASN A 236 -13.84 6.56 20.12
N GLY A 237 -13.21 5.39 19.91
CA GLY A 237 -13.82 4.09 20.11
C GLY A 237 -14.69 3.57 18.96
N SER A 238 -14.71 4.24 17.82
CA SER A 238 -15.43 3.75 16.63
C SER A 238 -14.85 2.41 16.14
N SER A 239 -15.69 1.60 15.49
CA SER A 239 -15.18 0.42 14.77
C SER A 239 -14.33 0.85 13.56
N MET A 240 -13.45 -0.03 13.07
CA MET A 240 -12.59 0.28 11.91
C MET A 240 -13.42 0.58 10.66
N GLU A 241 -14.54 -0.10 10.46
CA GLU A 241 -15.46 0.16 9.35
C GLU A 241 -16.07 1.55 9.46
N LYS A 242 -16.65 1.88 10.62
CA LYS A 242 -17.24 3.20 10.85
C LYS A 242 -16.20 4.31 10.74
N ALA A 243 -15.00 4.08 11.26
CA ALA A 243 -13.90 5.03 11.16
C ALA A 243 -13.46 5.23 9.69
N TYR A 244 -13.39 4.15 8.92
CA TYR A 244 -13.06 4.21 7.50
C TYR A 244 -14.16 4.95 6.73
N ASP A 245 -15.42 4.54 6.87
CA ASP A 245 -16.54 5.16 6.15
C ASP A 245 -16.68 6.65 6.48
N TYR A 246 -16.47 7.03 7.74
CA TYR A 246 -16.42 8.43 8.15
C TYR A 246 -15.25 9.18 7.51
N ALA A 247 -14.07 8.57 7.51
CA ALA A 247 -12.84 9.21 7.05
C ALA A 247 -12.81 9.46 5.54
N ILE A 248 -13.35 8.52 4.75
CA ILE A 248 -13.40 8.64 3.29
C ILE A 248 -14.63 9.40 2.80
N LYS A 249 -15.60 9.66 3.68
CA LYS A 249 -16.76 10.45 3.31
C LYS A 249 -16.28 11.85 2.94
N ASP A 250 -16.50 12.20 1.69
CA ASP A 250 -16.16 13.53 1.21
C ASP A 250 -16.98 14.55 2.00
N LYS A 251 -16.30 15.42 2.72
CA LYS A 251 -16.93 16.58 3.37
C LYS A 251 -16.51 17.81 2.60
N TYR A 252 -17.51 18.51 2.13
CA TYR A 252 -17.32 19.78 1.46
C TYR A 252 -18.05 20.86 2.27
N ASP A 253 -17.41 22.03 2.37
CA ASP A 253 -18.00 23.17 3.06
C ASP A 253 -19.13 23.77 2.25
N VAL A 254 -18.99 23.72 0.91
CA VAL A 254 -19.96 24.31 -0.04
C VAL A 254 -20.23 23.33 -1.17
N GLY A 255 -21.48 23.09 -1.46
CA GLY A 255 -21.95 22.40 -2.66
C GLY A 255 -22.45 23.40 -3.69
N ILE A 256 -21.88 23.41 -4.91
CA ILE A 256 -22.40 24.20 -6.03
C ILE A 256 -23.27 23.30 -6.89
N TYR A 257 -24.55 23.63 -6.95
CA TYR A 257 -25.52 22.95 -7.79
C TYR A 257 -25.99 23.86 -8.93
N GLY A 258 -25.87 23.43 -10.17
CA GLY A 258 -26.25 24.21 -11.33
C GLY A 258 -25.84 23.61 -12.66
N VAL A 259 -26.03 24.35 -13.73
CA VAL A 259 -25.69 23.95 -15.11
C VAL A 259 -24.25 24.32 -15.40
N TRP A 260 -23.31 23.70 -14.69
CA TRP A 260 -21.87 23.96 -14.84
C TRP A 260 -21.21 23.06 -15.91
N PHE A 261 -21.97 22.12 -16.47
CA PHE A 261 -21.53 21.25 -17.56
C PHE A 261 -22.54 21.37 -18.72
N GLY A 262 -22.06 21.41 -19.93
CA GLY A 262 -22.89 21.53 -21.13
C GLY A 262 -22.21 22.29 -22.26
N ALA A 263 -22.96 22.60 -23.30
CA ALA A 263 -22.44 23.27 -24.49
C ALA A 263 -22.23 24.80 -24.32
N ASN A 264 -22.57 25.35 -23.15
CA ASN A 264 -22.47 26.80 -22.92
C ASN A 264 -21.21 27.16 -22.12
N TYR A 265 -20.20 27.66 -22.80
CA TYR A 265 -18.95 28.12 -22.20
C TYR A 265 -19.14 29.21 -21.13
N GLY A 266 -20.13 30.08 -21.29
CA GLY A 266 -20.42 31.12 -20.30
C GLY A 266 -20.82 30.54 -18.96
N SER A 267 -21.66 29.53 -18.95
CA SER A 267 -22.04 28.81 -17.71
C SER A 267 -20.83 28.14 -17.06
N VAL A 268 -20.00 27.45 -17.85
CA VAL A 268 -18.81 26.76 -17.32
C VAL A 268 -17.85 27.78 -16.71
N ALA A 269 -17.59 28.90 -17.39
CA ALA A 269 -16.69 29.94 -16.87
C ALA A 269 -17.22 30.59 -15.59
N THR A 270 -18.54 30.85 -15.52
CA THR A 270 -19.17 31.42 -14.32
C THR A 270 -19.05 30.50 -13.11
N TYR A 271 -19.37 29.20 -13.28
CA TYR A 271 -19.27 28.25 -12.19
C TYR A 271 -17.82 27.97 -11.80
N TYR A 272 -16.88 28.01 -12.75
CA TYR A 272 -15.45 27.93 -12.45
C TYR A 272 -14.97 29.12 -11.62
N ALA A 273 -15.34 30.33 -12.00
CA ALA A 273 -15.00 31.53 -11.23
C ALA A 273 -15.58 31.46 -9.80
N LEU A 274 -16.83 31.04 -9.66
CA LEU A 274 -17.46 30.84 -8.35
C LEU A 274 -16.73 29.79 -7.50
N HIS A 275 -16.37 28.66 -8.09
CA HIS A 275 -15.59 27.63 -7.44
C HIS A 275 -14.24 28.16 -6.91
N GLU A 276 -13.48 28.89 -7.75
CA GLU A 276 -12.20 29.46 -7.36
C GLU A 276 -12.33 30.59 -6.31
N ILE A 277 -13.38 31.42 -6.39
CA ILE A 277 -13.67 32.42 -5.36
C ILE A 277 -13.93 31.75 -4.01
N ILE A 278 -14.77 30.71 -3.95
CA ILE A 278 -15.06 30.01 -2.70
C ILE A 278 -13.78 29.34 -2.15
N ARG A 279 -12.96 28.74 -3.02
CA ARG A 279 -11.68 28.16 -2.61
C ARG A 279 -10.68 29.19 -2.09
N SER A 280 -10.69 30.41 -2.62
CA SER A 280 -9.83 31.49 -2.13
C SER A 280 -10.12 31.89 -0.68
N PHE A 281 -11.32 31.57 -0.16
CA PHE A 281 -11.66 31.69 1.26
C PHE A 281 -11.22 30.50 2.12
N GLY A 282 -10.48 29.53 1.54
CA GLY A 282 -10.02 28.33 2.24
C GLY A 282 -11.10 27.25 2.39
N LEU A 283 -12.23 27.39 1.73
CA LEU A 283 -13.34 26.46 1.78
C LEU A 283 -13.21 25.38 0.71
N SER A 284 -13.57 24.14 1.05
CA SER A 284 -13.66 23.03 0.12
C SER A 284 -14.99 23.07 -0.66
N VAL A 285 -14.91 22.81 -1.96
CA VAL A 285 -16.07 22.96 -2.87
C VAL A 285 -16.35 21.66 -3.59
N LEU A 286 -17.62 21.25 -3.58
CA LEU A 286 -18.14 20.15 -4.39
C LEU A 286 -18.98 20.71 -5.54
N MET A 287 -18.66 20.33 -6.78
CA MET A 287 -19.48 20.57 -7.93
C MET A 287 -20.51 19.43 -8.08
N ILE A 288 -21.78 19.72 -7.84
CA ILE A 288 -22.86 18.73 -7.86
C ILE A 288 -23.38 18.57 -9.29
N ASP A 289 -23.25 17.36 -9.83
CA ASP A 289 -23.75 17.03 -11.18
C ASP A 289 -25.28 16.94 -11.18
N MET A 290 -25.92 17.59 -12.13
CA MET A 290 -27.35 17.39 -12.35
C MET A 290 -27.56 16.00 -12.96
N PRO A 291 -28.50 15.19 -12.43
CA PRO A 291 -28.92 13.99 -13.12
C PRO A 291 -29.43 14.39 -14.51
N ALA A 292 -28.91 13.75 -15.55
CA ALA A 292 -29.36 13.98 -16.92
C ALA A 292 -30.87 13.78 -16.94
N ALA A 293 -31.63 14.86 -17.15
CA ALA A 293 -33.03 14.74 -17.44
C ALA A 293 -33.17 13.81 -18.65
N LYS A 294 -34.08 12.85 -18.62
CA LYS A 294 -34.36 11.92 -19.73
C LYS A 294 -35.02 12.65 -20.92
N THR A 295 -34.76 13.91 -21.10
CA THR A 295 -35.26 14.73 -22.20
C THR A 295 -34.17 14.78 -23.26
N GLY A 296 -34.47 14.31 -24.45
CA GLY A 296 -33.67 14.17 -25.67
C GLY A 296 -32.82 15.35 -26.16
N ALA A 297 -32.16 16.04 -25.27
CA ALA A 297 -31.19 17.08 -25.55
C ALA A 297 -29.83 16.43 -25.81
N GLY A 298 -29.22 16.81 -26.92
CA GLY A 298 -28.03 16.23 -27.55
C GLY A 298 -26.89 15.85 -26.64
N LYS A 299 -25.98 15.01 -27.16
CA LYS A 299 -24.78 14.51 -26.47
C LYS A 299 -24.00 15.68 -25.85
N PRO A 300 -23.69 15.62 -24.54
CA PRO A 300 -22.96 16.69 -23.87
C PRO A 300 -21.60 16.91 -24.56
N ASP A 301 -21.22 18.18 -24.73
CA ASP A 301 -19.94 18.59 -25.30
C ASP A 301 -18.78 17.93 -24.55
N THR A 302 -18.00 17.14 -25.30
CA THR A 302 -16.84 16.42 -24.76
C THR A 302 -15.72 17.36 -24.29
N HIS A 303 -15.64 18.60 -24.80
CA HIS A 303 -14.65 19.60 -24.41
C HIS A 303 -14.96 20.21 -23.03
N ALA A 304 -16.21 20.61 -22.78
CA ALA A 304 -16.64 21.11 -21.47
C ALA A 304 -16.48 20.05 -20.36
N ARG A 305 -16.75 18.76 -20.66
CA ARG A 305 -16.49 17.65 -19.75
C ARG A 305 -15.01 17.44 -19.48
N ARG A 306 -14.15 17.57 -20.49
CA ARG A 306 -12.67 17.47 -20.30
C ARG A 306 -12.14 18.62 -19.47
N PHE A 307 -12.62 19.83 -19.71
CA PHE A 307 -12.25 21.00 -18.93
C PHE A 307 -12.68 20.85 -17.47
N ALA A 308 -13.92 20.51 -17.20
CA ALA A 308 -14.43 20.27 -15.86
C ALA A 308 -13.64 19.17 -15.14
N LYS A 309 -13.35 18.04 -15.82
CA LYS A 309 -12.57 16.96 -15.26
C LYS A 309 -11.12 17.32 -14.95
N ALA A 310 -10.54 18.26 -15.70
CA ALA A 310 -9.14 18.72 -15.51
C ALA A 310 -9.02 19.78 -14.40
N HIS A 311 -10.04 20.57 -14.15
CA HIS A 311 -9.99 21.73 -13.26
C HIS A 311 -10.80 21.59 -11.98
N TYR A 312 -11.84 20.72 -11.98
CA TYR A 312 -12.58 20.39 -10.77
C TYR A 312 -12.04 19.06 -10.23
N HIS A 313 -11.26 19.09 -9.17
CA HIS A 313 -10.85 17.90 -8.46
C HIS A 313 -12.11 17.16 -7.95
N GLU A 314 -12.43 16.05 -8.61
CA GLU A 314 -13.46 15.08 -8.26
C GLU A 314 -14.93 15.53 -8.44
N SER A 315 -15.42 15.46 -9.67
CA SER A 315 -16.86 15.31 -9.88
C SER A 315 -17.27 13.85 -9.66
N LYS A 316 -17.52 13.45 -8.41
CA LYS A 316 -18.32 12.25 -8.14
C LYS A 316 -19.77 12.59 -8.47
N ARG A 317 -20.46 11.68 -9.17
CA ARG A 317 -21.90 11.80 -9.41
C ARG A 317 -22.61 11.53 -8.09
N TYR A 318 -22.97 12.59 -7.37
CA TYR A 318 -23.86 12.51 -6.23
C TYR A 318 -25.29 12.71 -6.70
N THR A 319 -26.18 11.85 -6.28
CA THR A 319 -27.63 12.05 -6.43
C THR A 319 -28.14 12.79 -5.21
N LEU A 320 -29.31 13.45 -5.31
CA LEU A 320 -29.96 14.08 -4.15
C LEU A 320 -30.23 13.12 -2.98
N LYS A 321 -30.18 11.79 -3.20
CA LYS A 321 -30.25 10.76 -2.15
C LYS A 321 -28.96 10.68 -1.32
N ASP A 322 -27.81 11.07 -1.87
CA ASP A 322 -26.52 10.98 -1.19
C ASP A 322 -26.26 12.21 -0.29
N MET A 323 -27.17 13.18 -0.30
CA MET A 323 -27.08 14.43 0.48
C MET A 323 -27.90 14.41 1.78
N ARG A 324 -28.57 13.30 2.14
CA ARG A 324 -29.32 13.15 3.39
C ARG A 324 -28.57 12.43 4.48
#